data_48078e78c5106f5cb3322fcdf72023a0
#
_entry.id   48078e78c5106f5cb3322fcdf72023a0
#
_cell.length_a   1.000
_cell.length_b   1.000
_cell.length_c   1.000
_cell.angle_alpha   90.00
_cell.angle_beta   90.00
_cell.angle_gamma   90.00
#
_symmetry.space_group_name_H-M   'P 1'
#
loop_
_entity.id
_entity.type
_entity.pdbx_description
1 polymer ?
#
loop_
_entity_poly.entity_id
_entity_poly.type
_entity_poly.pdbx_seq_one_letter_code
_entity_poly.pdbx_strand_id
1 'polypeptide(L)'
;MESSARAAIEQGLDGMCFTDHYDFYTPDMKLNLRQGHDDVFDIPGQQAEIDKVQRLLDSQGHNFRIFKGIEMGLQKDCRDKIRQLMREHSFDEVIASVHYLDGTDPFYGTYYSGLTWQQSYGHYLETLYEEMVWLDSDFDIMGHYDYVTRYGPYPKASILYEDFPDLLDTVFKYLIENGKALEINTKTYQTFADGRTPVLDDALLLRYKELGGEALSLGSDSHKASAVGFHLPDFAAKLKALGFRWEAHFENRRMVMTPL
;
A
#
# COMPACT_ATOMS: atom_id res chain seq x y z
N MET A 1 -16.93 -8.02 3.33
CA MET A 1 -16.98 -6.56 3.45
C MET A 1 -17.75 -6.08 4.68
N GLU A 2 -19.01 -6.46 4.94
CA GLU A 2 -19.76 -6.00 6.12
C GLU A 2 -19.02 -6.22 7.45
N SER A 3 -18.48 -7.41 7.69
CA SER A 3 -17.73 -7.70 8.92
C SER A 3 -16.50 -6.80 9.12
N SER A 4 -15.81 -6.45 8.03
CA SER A 4 -14.66 -5.56 8.08
C SER A 4 -15.08 -4.11 8.36
N ALA A 5 -16.17 -3.65 7.73
CA ALA A 5 -16.70 -2.31 8.00
C ALA A 5 -17.20 -2.17 9.46
N ARG A 6 -17.85 -3.20 10.01
CA ARG A 6 -18.26 -3.20 11.43
C ARG A 6 -17.06 -3.20 12.37
N ALA A 7 -16.00 -3.97 12.05
CA ALA A 7 -14.76 -3.95 12.83
C ALA A 7 -14.09 -2.56 12.80
N ALA A 8 -14.10 -1.88 11.65
CA ALA A 8 -13.60 -0.50 11.54
C ALA A 8 -14.39 0.48 12.42
N ILE A 9 -15.72 0.38 12.41
CA ILE A 9 -16.60 1.18 13.29
C ILE A 9 -16.29 0.90 14.78
N GLU A 10 -16.14 -0.37 15.15
CA GLU A 10 -15.80 -0.76 16.53
C GLU A 10 -14.43 -0.23 16.97
N GLN A 11 -13.49 -0.04 16.03
CA GLN A 11 -12.20 0.59 16.28
C GLN A 11 -12.27 2.13 16.33
N GLY A 12 -13.43 2.72 16.06
CA GLY A 12 -13.64 4.16 16.07
C GLY A 12 -13.15 4.88 14.82
N LEU A 13 -13.03 4.18 13.69
CA LEU A 13 -12.69 4.78 12.41
C LEU A 13 -13.93 5.45 11.80
N ASP A 14 -13.73 6.56 11.10
CA ASP A 14 -14.81 7.30 10.42
C ASP A 14 -15.09 6.76 9.00
N GLY A 15 -14.18 5.98 8.44
CA GLY A 15 -14.30 5.37 7.14
C GLY A 15 -13.21 4.35 6.85
N MET A 16 -13.33 3.68 5.70
CA MET A 16 -12.31 2.77 5.18
C MET A 16 -12.39 2.68 3.66
N CYS A 17 -11.28 2.35 3.02
CA CYS A 17 -11.21 1.98 1.62
C CYS A 17 -10.98 0.47 1.49
N PHE A 18 -11.74 -0.21 0.63
CA PHE A 18 -11.42 -1.57 0.20
C PHE A 18 -10.50 -1.50 -1.01
N THR A 19 -9.29 -2.04 -0.85
CA THR A 19 -8.22 -2.01 -1.85
C THR A 19 -7.74 -3.42 -2.12
N ASP A 20 -8.67 -4.28 -2.59
CA ASP A 20 -8.32 -5.66 -2.95
C ASP A 20 -7.21 -5.67 -4.00
N HIS A 21 -6.34 -6.68 -3.95
CA HIS A 21 -5.24 -6.87 -4.89
C HIS A 21 -5.73 -7.09 -6.32
N TYR A 22 -5.03 -6.49 -7.27
CA TYR A 22 -5.24 -6.74 -8.69
C TYR A 22 -3.89 -6.91 -9.39
N ASP A 23 -3.45 -8.15 -9.48
CA ASP A 23 -2.16 -8.53 -10.03
C ASP A 23 -2.36 -9.33 -11.32
N PHE A 24 -1.83 -8.81 -12.44
CA PHE A 24 -1.78 -9.55 -13.68
C PHE A 24 -0.58 -10.49 -13.70
N TYR A 25 -0.75 -11.67 -14.27
CA TYR A 25 0.34 -12.59 -14.55
C TYR A 25 0.72 -12.60 -16.02
N THR A 26 1.99 -12.82 -16.29
CA THR A 26 2.50 -13.13 -17.61
C THR A 26 3.02 -14.56 -17.66
N PRO A 27 3.04 -15.21 -18.85
CA PRO A 27 3.53 -16.59 -19.00
C PRO A 27 5.00 -16.77 -18.59
N ASP A 28 5.79 -15.70 -18.64
CA ASP A 28 7.22 -15.70 -18.33
C ASP A 28 7.52 -15.54 -16.84
N MET A 29 6.50 -15.25 -16.03
CA MET A 29 6.66 -15.18 -14.57
C MET A 29 7.03 -16.53 -14.01
N LYS A 30 8.11 -16.58 -13.23
CA LYS A 30 8.61 -17.76 -12.55
C LYS A 30 7.71 -18.10 -11.36
N LEU A 31 6.49 -18.45 -11.64
CA LEU A 31 5.48 -18.77 -10.63
C LEU A 31 5.77 -20.10 -10.00
N ASN A 32 6.21 -20.08 -8.77
CA ASN A 32 6.42 -21.31 -8.05
C ASN A 32 5.12 -21.98 -7.57
N LEU A 33 3.96 -21.29 -7.44
CA LEU A 33 2.82 -21.89 -6.74
C LEU A 33 1.41 -21.46 -7.17
N ARG A 34 1.19 -20.35 -7.81
CA ARG A 34 -0.15 -19.95 -8.28
C ARG A 34 -0.28 -20.10 -9.78
N GLN A 35 -0.33 -21.31 -10.25
CA GLN A 35 -0.68 -21.84 -11.58
C GLN A 35 -1.13 -20.85 -12.67
N GLY A 36 -0.37 -19.75 -12.93
CA GLY A 36 -0.57 -18.91 -14.11
C GLY A 36 -1.92 -18.19 -14.20
N HIS A 37 -2.61 -17.99 -13.09
CA HIS A 37 -3.85 -17.23 -13.02
C HIS A 37 -3.59 -15.83 -12.48
N ASP A 38 -4.20 -14.81 -13.11
CA ASP A 38 -4.24 -13.47 -12.58
C ASP A 38 -4.85 -13.49 -11.17
N ASP A 39 -4.23 -12.80 -10.21
CA ASP A 39 -4.82 -12.57 -8.88
C ASP A 39 -5.69 -11.31 -8.96
N VAL A 40 -6.89 -11.51 -9.46
CA VAL A 40 -7.82 -10.44 -9.83
C VAL A 40 -9.19 -10.72 -9.21
N PHE A 41 -9.95 -9.66 -8.98
CA PHE A 41 -11.31 -9.76 -8.48
C PHE A 41 -12.31 -9.15 -9.46
N ASP A 42 -13.59 -9.46 -9.28
CA ASP A 42 -14.69 -8.84 -10.01
C ASP A 42 -14.93 -7.41 -9.49
N ILE A 43 -14.35 -6.42 -10.16
CA ILE A 43 -14.45 -5.00 -9.77
C ILE A 43 -15.91 -4.52 -9.69
N PRO A 44 -16.79 -4.75 -10.69
CA PRO A 44 -18.20 -4.39 -10.56
C PRO A 44 -18.90 -5.08 -9.39
N GLY A 45 -18.59 -6.35 -9.14
CA GLY A 45 -19.14 -7.10 -8.02
C GLY A 45 -18.69 -6.56 -6.68
N GLN A 46 -17.40 -6.23 -6.53
CA GLN A 46 -16.86 -5.59 -5.33
C GLN A 46 -17.56 -4.25 -5.05
N GLN A 47 -17.66 -3.39 -6.07
CA GLN A 47 -18.26 -2.07 -5.93
C GLN A 47 -19.75 -2.16 -5.58
N ALA A 48 -20.47 -3.12 -6.17
CA ALA A 48 -21.88 -3.37 -5.84
C ALA A 48 -22.07 -3.85 -4.39
N GLU A 49 -21.17 -4.70 -3.88
CA GLU A 49 -21.21 -5.15 -2.48
C GLU A 49 -20.86 -3.99 -1.52
N ILE A 50 -19.88 -3.13 -1.87
CA ILE A 50 -19.59 -1.90 -1.11
C ILE A 50 -20.82 -1.02 -1.00
N ASP A 51 -21.50 -0.73 -2.13
CA ASP A 51 -22.73 0.07 -2.14
C ASP A 51 -23.85 -0.54 -1.30
N LYS A 52 -23.97 -1.85 -1.29
CA LYS A 52 -24.94 -2.57 -0.47
C LYS A 52 -24.64 -2.44 1.02
N VAL A 53 -23.37 -2.63 1.42
CA VAL A 53 -22.94 -2.49 2.81
C VAL A 53 -23.09 -1.04 3.27
N GLN A 54 -22.72 -0.06 2.44
CA GLN A 54 -22.91 1.36 2.77
C GLN A 54 -24.37 1.67 3.06
N ARG A 55 -25.30 1.27 2.17
CA ARG A 55 -26.75 1.47 2.41
C ARG A 55 -27.26 0.79 3.69
N LEU A 56 -26.72 -0.38 4.02
CA LEU A 56 -27.07 -1.07 5.26
C LEU A 56 -26.63 -0.26 6.49
N LEU A 57 -25.40 0.23 6.51
CA LEU A 57 -24.86 1.03 7.61
C LEU A 57 -25.61 2.35 7.75
N ASP A 58 -25.92 3.03 6.63
CA ASP A 58 -26.72 4.26 6.62
C ASP A 58 -28.11 4.02 7.23
N SER A 59 -28.76 2.90 6.87
CA SER A 59 -30.09 2.53 7.41
C SER A 59 -30.06 2.25 8.91
N GLN A 60 -28.89 1.91 9.46
CA GLN A 60 -28.66 1.69 10.89
C GLN A 60 -28.20 2.96 11.63
N GLY A 61 -28.05 4.07 10.92
CA GLY A 61 -27.66 5.36 11.48
C GLY A 61 -26.15 5.52 11.76
N HIS A 62 -25.32 4.67 11.16
CA HIS A 62 -23.87 4.84 11.24
C HIS A 62 -23.40 5.99 10.33
N ASN A 63 -22.60 6.89 10.88
CA ASN A 63 -21.87 7.91 10.10
C ASN A 63 -20.49 7.37 9.72
N PHE A 64 -20.46 6.37 8.84
CA PHE A 64 -19.24 5.68 8.41
C PHE A 64 -19.21 5.60 6.89
N ARG A 65 -18.07 5.91 6.30
CA ARG A 65 -17.90 5.93 4.83
C ARG A 65 -17.05 4.77 4.36
N ILE A 66 -17.52 4.11 3.29
CA ILE A 66 -16.77 3.07 2.61
C ILE A 66 -16.40 3.56 1.21
N PHE A 67 -15.11 3.53 0.89
CA PHE A 67 -14.57 3.95 -0.40
C PHE A 67 -14.23 2.74 -1.27
N LYS A 68 -14.30 2.93 -2.59
CA LYS A 68 -14.04 1.94 -3.63
C LYS A 68 -12.62 2.10 -4.13
N GLY A 69 -11.72 1.27 -3.66
CA GLY A 69 -10.31 1.31 -4.04
C GLY A 69 -9.85 0.04 -4.76
N ILE A 70 -8.59 0.08 -5.12
CA ILE A 70 -7.85 -1.04 -5.69
C ILE A 70 -6.39 -0.94 -5.26
N GLU A 71 -5.77 -2.07 -4.95
CA GLU A 71 -4.32 -2.17 -4.88
C GLU A 71 -3.81 -2.77 -6.18
N MET A 72 -3.26 -1.92 -7.04
CA MET A 72 -2.77 -2.29 -8.36
C MET A 72 -1.35 -2.82 -8.27
N GLY A 73 -1.17 -4.10 -8.59
CA GLY A 73 0.15 -4.71 -8.74
C GLY A 73 0.83 -4.24 -10.02
N LEU A 74 1.90 -3.47 -9.86
CA LEU A 74 2.64 -2.87 -10.97
C LEU A 74 3.66 -3.84 -11.52
N GLN A 75 3.68 -4.00 -12.84
CA GLN A 75 4.59 -4.88 -13.54
C GLN A 75 4.82 -4.38 -14.97
N LYS A 76 6.08 -4.27 -15.36
CA LYS A 76 6.51 -3.78 -16.67
C LYS A 76 5.80 -4.50 -17.84
N ASP A 77 5.70 -5.82 -17.76
CA ASP A 77 5.13 -6.64 -18.84
C ASP A 77 3.60 -6.61 -18.87
N CYS A 78 2.96 -6.04 -17.85
CA CYS A 78 1.50 -5.91 -17.75
C CYS A 78 0.98 -4.48 -17.98
N ARG A 79 1.84 -3.54 -18.33
CA ARG A 79 1.53 -2.10 -18.43
C ARG A 79 0.32 -1.79 -19.31
N ASP A 80 0.18 -2.45 -20.47
CA ASP A 80 -0.97 -2.22 -21.36
C ASP A 80 -2.28 -2.69 -20.72
N LYS A 81 -2.27 -3.83 -20.01
CA LYS A 81 -3.45 -4.35 -19.30
C LYS A 81 -3.83 -3.41 -18.15
N ILE A 82 -2.84 -2.91 -17.38
CA ILE A 82 -3.07 -1.96 -16.29
C ILE A 82 -3.72 -0.69 -16.83
N ARG A 83 -3.19 -0.08 -17.89
CA ARG A 83 -3.78 1.11 -18.51
C ARG A 83 -5.19 0.86 -19.06
N GLN A 84 -5.45 -0.32 -19.60
CA GLN A 84 -6.78 -0.68 -20.06
C GLN A 84 -7.75 -0.73 -18.88
N LEU A 85 -7.40 -1.42 -17.81
CA LEU A 85 -8.21 -1.53 -16.61
C LEU A 85 -8.54 -0.16 -15.99
N MET A 86 -7.55 0.73 -15.89
CA MET A 86 -7.73 2.09 -15.37
C MET A 86 -8.66 2.95 -16.24
N ARG A 87 -8.78 2.67 -17.55
CA ARG A 87 -9.76 3.33 -18.42
C ARG A 87 -11.17 2.75 -18.31
N GLU A 88 -11.29 1.48 -17.99
CA GLU A 88 -12.56 0.75 -17.97
C GLU A 88 -13.30 0.89 -16.62
N HIS A 89 -12.57 1.20 -15.54
CA HIS A 89 -13.13 1.26 -14.19
C HIS A 89 -12.78 2.58 -13.48
N SER A 90 -13.66 2.98 -12.57
CA SER A 90 -13.48 4.16 -11.72
C SER A 90 -13.32 3.74 -10.27
N PHE A 91 -12.40 4.38 -9.58
CA PHE A 91 -12.10 4.16 -8.16
C PHE A 91 -12.10 5.47 -7.40
N ASP A 92 -12.32 5.40 -6.10
CA ASP A 92 -12.05 6.52 -5.21
C ASP A 92 -10.55 6.64 -4.96
N GLU A 93 -9.85 5.50 -4.82
CA GLU A 93 -8.45 5.43 -4.45
C GLU A 93 -7.73 4.30 -5.19
N VAL A 94 -6.50 4.55 -5.62
CA VAL A 94 -5.63 3.57 -6.28
C VAL A 94 -4.29 3.54 -5.57
N ILE A 95 -3.97 2.40 -4.96
CA ILE A 95 -2.65 2.11 -4.40
C ILE A 95 -1.78 1.49 -5.49
N ALA A 96 -0.58 2.03 -5.69
CA ALA A 96 0.42 1.48 -6.60
C ALA A 96 1.42 0.64 -5.81
N SER A 97 1.41 -0.67 -6.03
CA SER A 97 2.26 -1.64 -5.31
C SER A 97 3.10 -2.48 -6.26
N VAL A 98 4.27 -2.92 -5.81
CA VAL A 98 5.10 -3.89 -6.54
C VAL A 98 5.13 -5.18 -5.74
N HIS A 99 4.49 -6.23 -6.27
CA HIS A 99 4.48 -7.56 -5.69
C HIS A 99 5.43 -8.53 -6.43
N TYR A 100 5.82 -8.19 -7.66
CA TYR A 100 6.68 -9.03 -8.48
C TYR A 100 7.91 -8.26 -8.96
N LEU A 101 9.08 -8.86 -8.75
CA LEU A 101 10.37 -8.37 -9.20
C LEU A 101 11.00 -9.42 -10.11
N ASP A 102 11.31 -9.05 -11.35
CA ASP A 102 11.87 -9.96 -12.36
C ASP A 102 11.07 -11.28 -12.49
N GLY A 103 9.73 -11.17 -12.43
CA GLY A 103 8.82 -12.29 -12.51
C GLY A 103 8.78 -13.19 -11.26
N THR A 104 9.27 -12.73 -10.12
CA THR A 104 9.31 -13.47 -8.85
C THR A 104 8.71 -12.63 -7.73
N ASP A 105 7.77 -13.21 -6.99
CA ASP A 105 7.24 -12.59 -5.78
C ASP A 105 8.19 -12.83 -4.59
N PRO A 106 8.66 -11.76 -3.91
CA PRO A 106 9.44 -11.85 -2.68
C PRO A 106 8.83 -12.75 -1.60
N PHE A 107 7.50 -12.85 -1.56
CA PHE A 107 6.77 -13.72 -0.63
C PHE A 107 7.27 -15.17 -0.64
N TYR A 108 7.67 -15.70 -1.78
CA TYR A 108 8.14 -17.08 -1.91
C TYR A 108 9.62 -17.29 -1.57
N GLY A 109 10.36 -16.21 -1.27
CA GLY A 109 11.75 -16.27 -0.84
C GLY A 109 12.78 -16.49 -1.94
N THR A 110 12.38 -16.95 -3.12
CA THR A 110 13.32 -17.22 -4.24
C THR A 110 13.95 -15.97 -4.82
N TYR A 111 13.28 -14.84 -4.70
CA TYR A 111 13.78 -13.51 -5.10
C TYR A 111 15.14 -13.19 -4.48
N TYR A 112 15.37 -13.54 -3.23
CA TYR A 112 16.58 -13.17 -2.47
C TYR A 112 17.81 -14.03 -2.79
N SER A 113 17.66 -15.04 -3.63
CA SER A 113 18.73 -15.99 -3.90
C SER A 113 19.97 -15.33 -4.51
N GLY A 114 21.10 -15.39 -3.79
CA GLY A 114 22.38 -14.81 -4.21
C GLY A 114 22.47 -13.29 -4.08
N LEU A 115 21.47 -12.63 -3.51
CA LEU A 115 21.46 -11.19 -3.29
C LEU A 115 21.79 -10.85 -1.82
N THR A 116 22.43 -9.70 -1.63
CA THR A 116 22.52 -9.06 -0.31
C THR A 116 21.24 -8.27 -0.03
N TRP A 117 21.02 -7.87 1.23
CA TRP A 117 19.88 -7.04 1.56
C TRP A 117 19.90 -5.68 0.82
N GLN A 118 21.10 -5.09 0.65
CA GLN A 118 21.24 -3.83 -0.09
C GLN A 118 20.81 -3.97 -1.55
N GLN A 119 21.21 -5.07 -2.19
CA GLN A 119 20.81 -5.36 -3.58
C GLN A 119 19.30 -5.61 -3.67
N SER A 120 18.75 -6.42 -2.77
CA SER A 120 17.33 -6.77 -2.80
C SER A 120 16.43 -5.57 -2.52
N TYR A 121 16.74 -4.81 -1.47
CA TYR A 121 15.90 -3.68 -1.05
C TYR A 121 16.08 -2.47 -1.99
N GLY A 122 17.32 -2.23 -2.45
CA GLY A 122 17.58 -1.18 -3.44
C GLY A 122 16.85 -1.44 -4.75
N HIS A 123 16.96 -2.66 -5.28
CA HIS A 123 16.25 -3.04 -6.51
C HIS A 123 14.71 -2.94 -6.37
N TYR A 124 14.18 -3.30 -5.19
CA TYR A 124 12.74 -3.12 -4.91
C TYR A 124 12.33 -1.64 -5.00
N LEU A 125 13.05 -0.76 -4.31
CA LEU A 125 12.76 0.68 -4.31
C LEU A 125 12.93 1.30 -5.70
N GLU A 126 13.96 0.91 -6.46
CA GLU A 126 14.17 1.35 -7.84
C GLU A 126 13.00 0.92 -8.73
N THR A 127 12.59 -0.35 -8.65
CA THR A 127 11.45 -0.87 -9.42
C THR A 127 10.16 -0.15 -9.06
N LEU A 128 9.90 0.05 -7.77
CA LEU A 128 8.72 0.76 -7.30
C LEU A 128 8.68 2.20 -7.86
N TYR A 129 9.82 2.89 -7.83
CA TYR A 129 9.94 4.23 -8.40
C TYR A 129 9.68 4.25 -9.92
N GLU A 130 10.34 3.35 -10.67
CA GLU A 130 10.20 3.27 -12.13
C GLU A 130 8.75 2.98 -12.56
N GLU A 131 8.09 2.06 -11.86
CA GLU A 131 6.71 1.70 -12.17
C GLU A 131 5.72 2.80 -11.81
N MET A 132 5.93 3.52 -10.71
CA MET A 132 5.11 4.69 -10.36
C MET A 132 5.29 5.82 -11.37
N VAL A 133 6.51 6.14 -11.78
CA VAL A 133 6.78 7.16 -12.81
C VAL A 133 6.10 6.79 -14.12
N TRP A 134 6.09 5.50 -14.48
CA TRP A 134 5.40 5.04 -15.66
C TRP A 134 3.87 5.15 -15.53
N LEU A 135 3.29 4.82 -14.36
CA LEU A 135 1.85 4.88 -14.12
C LEU A 135 1.35 6.34 -14.05
N ASP A 136 2.22 7.26 -13.61
CA ASP A 136 2.02 8.72 -13.61
C ASP A 136 0.77 9.15 -12.82
N SER A 137 -0.23 9.67 -13.52
CA SER A 137 -1.46 10.19 -12.90
C SER A 137 -2.44 9.10 -12.44
N ASP A 138 -2.23 7.85 -12.85
CA ASP A 138 -3.20 6.77 -12.65
C ASP A 138 -3.12 6.08 -11.28
N PHE A 139 -2.35 6.61 -10.32
CA PHE A 139 -2.37 6.18 -8.93
C PHE A 139 -2.48 7.37 -7.96
N ASP A 140 -2.71 7.08 -6.69
CA ASP A 140 -2.89 8.06 -5.62
C ASP A 140 -1.91 7.86 -4.47
N ILE A 141 -1.66 6.62 -4.09
CA ILE A 141 -0.85 6.22 -2.94
C ILE A 141 0.24 5.28 -3.42
N MET A 142 1.48 5.54 -3.01
CA MET A 142 2.55 4.55 -3.09
C MET A 142 2.35 3.52 -1.99
N GLY A 143 2.07 2.28 -2.37
CA GLY A 143 1.92 1.15 -1.46
C GLY A 143 3.26 0.79 -0.79
N HIS A 144 3.17 0.11 0.33
CA HIS A 144 4.22 -0.46 1.18
C HIS A 144 5.64 -0.47 0.58
N TYR A 145 6.36 0.64 0.68
CA TYR A 145 7.75 0.78 0.19
C TYR A 145 8.72 -0.26 0.80
N ASP A 146 8.28 -0.93 1.84
CA ASP A 146 9.04 -1.89 2.63
C ASP A 146 8.54 -3.35 2.52
N TYR A 147 7.68 -3.66 1.54
CA TYR A 147 7.15 -5.02 1.31
C TYR A 147 8.25 -6.08 1.27
N VAL A 148 9.34 -5.79 0.58
CA VAL A 148 10.48 -6.69 0.42
C VAL A 148 11.14 -7.08 1.76
N THR A 149 10.98 -6.29 2.83
CA THR A 149 11.58 -6.60 4.14
C THR A 149 10.84 -7.71 4.87
N ARG A 150 9.53 -7.87 4.59
CA ARG A 150 8.66 -8.86 5.24
C ARG A 150 9.15 -10.28 5.06
N TYR A 151 9.76 -10.57 3.92
CA TYR A 151 10.11 -11.93 3.47
C TYR A 151 11.62 -12.13 3.30
N GLY A 152 12.41 -11.07 3.45
CA GLY A 152 13.86 -11.13 3.31
C GLY A 152 14.51 -12.01 4.38
N PRO A 153 15.45 -12.91 4.02
CA PRO A 153 16.12 -13.80 4.95
C PRO A 153 17.25 -13.11 5.74
N TYR A 154 17.26 -11.79 5.76
CA TYR A 154 18.35 -11.00 6.33
C TYR A 154 18.03 -10.58 7.76
N PRO A 155 19.05 -10.36 8.63
CA PRO A 155 18.84 -9.73 9.95
C PRO A 155 18.23 -8.32 9.86
N LYS A 156 18.46 -7.62 8.75
CA LYS A 156 17.89 -6.30 8.46
C LYS A 156 16.40 -6.44 8.15
N ALA A 157 15.53 -6.01 9.07
CA ALA A 157 14.08 -6.16 8.98
C ALA A 157 13.37 -4.89 8.49
N SER A 158 14.09 -3.78 8.29
CA SER A 158 13.51 -2.49 7.92
C SER A 158 14.39 -1.78 6.91
N ILE A 159 13.78 -0.94 6.09
CA ILE A 159 14.48 0.07 5.30
C ILE A 159 14.57 1.34 6.15
N LEU A 160 15.79 1.80 6.41
CA LEU A 160 16.05 3.06 7.10
C LEU A 160 16.45 4.13 6.07
N TYR A 161 16.25 5.39 6.41
CA TYR A 161 16.63 6.49 5.51
C TYR A 161 18.12 6.44 5.13
N GLU A 162 18.99 6.14 6.10
CA GLU A 162 20.45 6.04 5.89
C GLU A 162 20.88 4.93 4.92
N ASP A 163 20.02 3.94 4.67
CA ASP A 163 20.34 2.81 3.79
C ASP A 163 20.33 3.23 2.30
N PHE A 164 19.40 4.11 1.92
CA PHE A 164 19.15 4.52 0.52
C PHE A 164 18.76 6.00 0.41
N PRO A 165 19.54 6.96 0.96
CA PRO A 165 19.11 8.35 1.09
C PRO A 165 18.78 9.02 -0.24
N ASP A 166 19.61 8.85 -1.27
CA ASP A 166 19.39 9.49 -2.58
C ASP A 166 18.16 8.93 -3.30
N LEU A 167 17.92 7.62 -3.17
CA LEU A 167 16.80 6.94 -3.80
C LEU A 167 15.49 7.32 -3.10
N LEU A 168 15.48 7.29 -1.76
CA LEU A 168 14.32 7.72 -0.97
C LEU A 168 13.99 9.21 -1.19
N ASP A 169 14.99 10.08 -1.26
CA ASP A 169 14.79 11.49 -1.61
C ASP A 169 14.15 11.64 -3.00
N THR A 170 14.58 10.82 -3.96
CA THR A 170 14.02 10.82 -5.32
C THR A 170 12.55 10.40 -5.32
N VAL A 171 12.23 9.31 -4.61
CA VAL A 171 10.86 8.81 -4.43
C VAL A 171 9.99 9.89 -3.74
N PHE A 172 10.46 10.45 -2.64
CA PHE A 172 9.70 11.45 -1.87
C PHE A 172 9.41 12.71 -2.68
N LYS A 173 10.41 13.23 -3.40
CA LYS A 173 10.21 14.40 -4.28
C LYS A 173 9.17 14.10 -5.35
N TYR A 174 9.24 12.92 -5.97
CA TYR A 174 8.26 12.52 -6.96
C TYR A 174 6.83 12.51 -6.38
N LEU A 175 6.62 11.89 -5.21
CA LEU A 175 5.31 11.84 -4.56
C LEU A 175 4.79 13.26 -4.25
N ILE A 176 5.63 14.10 -3.66
CA ILE A 176 5.29 15.48 -3.27
C ILE A 176 4.92 16.31 -4.50
N GLU A 177 5.76 16.31 -5.53
CA GLU A 177 5.58 17.10 -6.75
C GLU A 177 4.33 16.69 -7.55
N ASN A 178 3.91 15.42 -7.45
CA ASN A 178 2.76 14.88 -8.17
C ASN A 178 1.51 14.72 -7.29
N GLY A 179 1.53 15.24 -6.04
CA GLY A 179 0.38 15.19 -5.15
C GLY A 179 -0.06 13.76 -4.80
N LYS A 180 0.91 12.86 -4.58
CA LYS A 180 0.70 11.48 -4.17
C LYS A 180 0.97 11.30 -2.69
N ALA A 181 0.33 10.30 -2.07
CA ALA A 181 0.59 9.96 -0.68
C ALA A 181 1.61 8.82 -0.55
N LEU A 182 2.33 8.82 0.57
CA LEU A 182 3.15 7.70 1.02
C LEU A 182 2.32 6.84 1.97
N GLU A 183 2.20 5.55 1.70
CA GLU A 183 1.55 4.61 2.61
C GLU A 183 2.45 4.31 3.82
N ILE A 184 1.84 4.31 4.99
CA ILE A 184 2.36 3.68 6.20
C ILE A 184 1.55 2.42 6.43
N ASN A 185 2.06 1.30 5.92
CA ASN A 185 1.40 0.01 6.01
C ASN A 185 1.74 -0.66 7.33
N THR A 186 0.79 -0.64 8.29
CA THR A 186 1.06 -1.10 9.65
C THR A 186 1.28 -2.61 9.76
N LYS A 187 0.85 -3.40 8.77
CA LYS A 187 1.10 -4.84 8.70
C LYS A 187 2.60 -5.17 8.63
N THR A 188 3.42 -4.33 7.98
CA THR A 188 4.86 -4.52 7.93
C THR A 188 5.50 -4.54 9.31
N TYR A 189 4.96 -3.78 10.26
CA TYR A 189 5.59 -3.55 11.57
C TYR A 189 5.17 -4.55 12.64
N GLN A 190 4.63 -5.68 12.23
CA GLN A 190 4.40 -6.84 13.11
C GLN A 190 5.71 -7.60 13.33
N THR A 191 5.86 -8.18 14.53
CA THR A 191 6.97 -9.12 14.77
C THR A 191 6.83 -10.32 13.82
N PHE A 192 7.87 -10.59 13.03
CA PHE A 192 7.91 -11.72 12.13
C PHE A 192 7.99 -13.05 12.87
N ALA A 193 7.66 -14.14 12.19
CA ALA A 193 7.68 -15.49 12.78
C ALA A 193 9.07 -15.92 13.31
N ASP A 194 10.14 -15.33 12.80
CA ASP A 194 11.53 -15.55 13.21
C ASP A 194 11.98 -14.63 14.36
N GLY A 195 11.07 -13.81 14.90
CA GLY A 195 11.31 -12.91 16.03
C GLY A 195 11.89 -11.53 15.66
N ARG A 196 12.16 -11.26 14.39
CA ARG A 196 12.56 -9.92 13.95
C ARG A 196 11.37 -8.96 14.05
N THR A 197 11.60 -7.75 14.52
CA THR A 197 10.57 -6.71 14.62
C THR A 197 10.98 -5.53 13.77
N PRO A 198 10.29 -5.25 12.66
CA PRO A 198 10.51 -4.07 11.85
C PRO A 198 10.18 -2.79 12.61
N VAL A 199 10.86 -1.72 12.22
CA VAL A 199 10.62 -0.38 12.79
C VAL A 199 10.31 0.61 11.67
N LEU A 200 9.33 1.47 11.89
CA LEU A 200 9.12 2.65 11.06
C LEU A 200 10.13 3.70 11.46
N ASP A 201 11.01 4.05 10.54
CA ASP A 201 12.14 4.94 10.77
C ASP A 201 11.70 6.40 10.91
N ASP A 202 12.00 7.00 12.06
CA ASP A 202 11.72 8.42 12.32
C ASP A 202 12.52 9.34 11.39
N ALA A 203 13.76 8.98 11.06
CA ALA A 203 14.60 9.77 10.15
C ALA A 203 14.01 9.80 8.74
N LEU A 204 13.46 8.69 8.25
CA LEU A 204 12.76 8.62 6.96
C LEU A 204 11.54 9.55 6.95
N LEU A 205 10.71 9.51 7.97
CA LEU A 205 9.52 10.35 8.08
C LEU A 205 9.87 11.84 8.20
N LEU A 206 10.86 12.18 9.04
CA LEU A 206 11.32 13.55 9.18
C LEU A 206 11.92 14.09 7.89
N ARG A 207 12.65 13.25 7.15
CA ARG A 207 13.17 13.64 5.83
C ARG A 207 12.07 13.89 4.82
N TYR A 208 11.05 13.01 4.75
CA TYR A 208 9.86 13.24 3.91
C TYR A 208 9.23 14.60 4.22
N LYS A 209 9.06 14.92 5.50
CA LYS A 209 8.53 16.18 5.96
C LYS A 209 9.42 17.38 5.62
N GLU A 210 10.75 17.28 5.79
CA GLU A 210 11.72 18.31 5.42
C GLU A 210 11.64 18.67 3.94
N LEU A 211 11.38 17.67 3.08
CA LEU A 211 11.19 17.87 1.64
C LEU A 211 9.83 18.50 1.30
N GLY A 212 8.95 18.71 2.27
CA GLY A 212 7.62 19.27 2.10
C GLY A 212 6.48 18.25 2.04
N GLY A 213 6.76 16.96 2.33
CA GLY A 213 5.76 15.91 2.36
C GLY A 213 4.86 15.99 3.58
N GLU A 214 3.55 15.99 3.35
CA GLU A 214 2.51 15.99 4.39
C GLU A 214 1.49 14.85 4.17
N ALA A 215 1.40 14.31 2.96
CA ALA A 215 0.41 13.30 2.58
C ALA A 215 0.90 11.89 2.97
N LEU A 216 0.47 11.43 4.14
CA LEU A 216 0.67 10.06 4.63
C LEU A 216 -0.68 9.35 4.70
N SER A 217 -0.77 8.14 4.14
CA SER A 217 -1.95 7.28 4.22
C SER A 217 -1.68 6.14 5.18
N LEU A 218 -2.61 5.84 6.08
CA LEU A 218 -2.48 4.74 7.03
C LEU A 218 -3.25 3.51 6.55
N GLY A 219 -2.56 2.43 6.29
CA GLY A 219 -3.13 1.15 5.87
C GLY A 219 -2.87 0.02 6.87
N SER A 220 -3.89 -0.78 7.19
CA SER A 220 -3.71 -2.00 7.99
C SER A 220 -3.46 -3.24 7.12
N ASP A 221 -3.66 -3.15 5.81
CA ASP A 221 -3.49 -4.25 4.84
C ASP A 221 -4.14 -5.56 5.36
N SER A 222 -5.36 -5.42 5.89
CA SER A 222 -6.00 -6.50 6.62
C SER A 222 -6.81 -7.41 5.69
N HIS A 223 -6.47 -8.69 5.70
CA HIS A 223 -7.17 -9.74 4.95
C HIS A 223 -8.28 -10.41 5.79
N LYS A 224 -8.51 -9.94 7.01
CA LYS A 224 -9.51 -10.48 7.94
C LYS A 224 -10.12 -9.34 8.75
N ALA A 225 -11.42 -9.40 9.00
CA ALA A 225 -12.12 -8.41 9.80
C ALA A 225 -11.46 -8.17 11.19
N SER A 226 -10.93 -9.23 11.81
CA SER A 226 -10.24 -9.13 13.11
C SER A 226 -8.91 -8.37 13.10
N ALA A 227 -8.37 -8.05 11.93
CA ALA A 227 -7.11 -7.31 11.77
C ALA A 227 -7.34 -5.89 11.23
N VAL A 228 -8.59 -5.50 10.97
CA VAL A 228 -8.93 -4.14 10.53
C VAL A 228 -8.50 -3.15 11.61
N GLY A 229 -7.87 -2.06 11.21
CA GLY A 229 -7.39 -1.03 12.13
C GLY A 229 -6.16 -1.42 12.97
N PHE A 230 -5.50 -2.54 12.65
CA PHE A 230 -4.33 -3.02 13.38
C PHE A 230 -3.28 -1.92 13.54
N HIS A 231 -2.99 -1.56 14.80
CA HIS A 231 -2.02 -0.54 15.20
C HIS A 231 -2.22 0.87 14.61
N LEU A 232 -3.30 1.18 13.90
CA LEU A 232 -3.52 2.52 13.35
C LEU A 232 -3.44 3.63 14.43
N PRO A 233 -4.04 3.49 15.63
CA PRO A 233 -3.91 4.53 16.66
C PRO A 233 -2.47 4.76 17.13
N ASP A 234 -1.66 3.70 17.23
CA ASP A 234 -0.27 3.80 17.66
C ASP A 234 0.56 4.56 16.62
N PHE A 235 0.36 4.26 15.33
CA PHE A 235 1.04 4.93 14.25
C PHE A 235 0.57 6.38 14.09
N ALA A 236 -0.72 6.66 14.21
CA ALA A 236 -1.25 8.02 14.23
C ALA A 236 -0.61 8.83 15.37
N ALA A 237 -0.49 8.27 16.57
CA ALA A 237 0.18 8.93 17.71
C ALA A 237 1.68 9.19 17.42
N LYS A 238 2.38 8.23 16.80
CA LYS A 238 3.78 8.39 16.37
C LYS A 238 3.92 9.52 15.35
N LEU A 239 3.07 9.56 14.33
CA LEU A 239 3.09 10.63 13.32
C LEU A 239 2.83 11.99 13.93
N LYS A 240 1.86 12.10 14.86
CA LYS A 240 1.62 13.33 15.63
C LYS A 240 2.86 13.78 16.41
N ALA A 241 3.54 12.84 17.08
CA ALA A 241 4.76 13.14 17.84
C ALA A 241 5.89 13.66 16.94
N LEU A 242 5.96 13.22 15.68
CA LEU A 242 6.89 13.73 14.67
C LEU A 242 6.39 15.03 14.00
N GLY A 243 5.22 15.53 14.42
CA GLY A 243 4.64 16.79 14.00
C GLY A 243 3.89 16.74 12.68
N PHE A 244 3.49 15.56 12.19
CA PHE A 244 2.46 15.45 11.17
C PHE A 244 1.10 15.78 11.78
N ARG A 245 0.21 16.35 10.98
CA ARG A 245 -1.11 16.81 11.43
C ARG A 245 -2.25 16.11 10.74
N TRP A 246 -1.97 15.52 9.59
CA TRP A 246 -2.98 15.04 8.67
C TRP A 246 -2.69 13.61 8.24
N GLU A 247 -3.77 12.86 8.02
CA GLU A 247 -3.81 11.64 7.25
C GLU A 247 -4.43 11.93 5.88
N ALA A 248 -3.90 11.32 4.83
CA ALA A 248 -4.41 11.44 3.47
C ALA A 248 -5.20 10.20 3.08
N HIS A 249 -6.39 10.40 2.52
CA HIS A 249 -7.15 9.40 1.79
C HIS A 249 -7.68 10.02 0.50
N PHE A 250 -8.31 9.24 -0.37
CA PHE A 250 -8.79 9.77 -1.64
C PHE A 250 -10.28 9.48 -1.85
N GLU A 251 -10.99 10.48 -2.38
CA GLU A 251 -12.38 10.39 -2.79
C GLU A 251 -12.48 10.80 -4.27
N ASN A 252 -12.94 9.89 -5.13
CA ASN A 252 -12.97 10.12 -6.58
C ASN A 252 -11.60 10.61 -7.12
N ARG A 253 -10.51 10.00 -6.68
CA ARG A 253 -9.13 10.31 -7.05
C ARG A 253 -8.65 11.70 -6.60
N ARG A 254 -9.32 12.31 -5.65
CA ARG A 254 -8.94 13.60 -5.06
C ARG A 254 -8.50 13.41 -3.62
N MET A 255 -7.32 13.90 -3.32
CA MET A 255 -6.78 13.84 -1.97
C MET A 255 -7.66 14.63 -1.00
N VAL A 256 -7.99 13.99 0.10
CA VAL A 256 -8.66 14.57 1.27
C VAL A 256 -7.73 14.41 2.46
N MET A 257 -7.47 15.51 3.17
CA MET A 257 -6.61 15.52 4.35
C MET A 257 -7.48 15.61 5.60
N THR A 258 -7.46 14.58 6.42
CA THR A 258 -8.17 14.52 7.70
C THR A 258 -7.21 14.67 8.88
N PRO A 259 -7.61 15.29 10.01
CA PRO A 259 -6.74 15.35 11.19
C PRO A 259 -6.40 13.96 11.70
N LEU A 260 -5.11 13.72 11.95
CA LEU A 260 -4.65 12.49 12.60
C LEU A 260 -5.24 12.31 14.00
#